data_6b6b3272de29c45cb7693bfdfd2b95f7
#
_entry.id   6b6b3272de29c45cb7693bfdfd2b95f7
#
_cell.length_a   1.000
_cell.length_b   1.000
_cell.length_c   1.000
_cell.angle_alpha   90.00
_cell.angle_beta   90.00
_cell.angle_gamma   90.00
#
_symmetry.space_group_name_H-M   'P 1'
#
loop_
_entity.id
_entity.type
_entity.pdbx_description
1 polymer ?
#
loop_
_entity_poly.entity_id
_entity_poly.type
_entity_poly.pdbx_seq_one_letter_code
_entity_poly.pdbx_strand_id
1 'polypeptide(L)'
;MTAVCQIVSTRADNLWAFETSDGRGIRKVVEYMFPVIADKRGWFLTPDVQYFDQWPVRQPSLVFAGLAFSRAEYLKMWLSLNADPGTEEVIRNFPIRQPVLWTL
;
A
#
# COMPACT_ATOMS: atom_id res chain seq x y z
N MET A 1 4.16 2.35 6.25
CA MET A 1 4.66 3.69 5.81
C MET A 1 3.55 4.53 5.15
N THR A 2 2.79 4.03 4.18
CA THR A 2 1.70 4.80 3.55
C THR A 2 0.65 5.32 4.54
N ALA A 3 0.28 4.51 5.55
CA ALA A 3 -0.61 4.95 6.62
C ALA A 3 -0.01 6.11 7.44
N VAL A 4 1.28 6.08 7.72
CA VAL A 4 1.98 7.20 8.40
C VAL A 4 1.93 8.46 7.54
N CYS A 5 2.22 8.36 6.24
CA CYS A 5 2.11 9.50 5.33
C CYS A 5 0.70 10.09 5.33
N GLN A 6 -0.34 9.23 5.32
CA GLN A 6 -1.73 9.68 5.31
C GLN A 6 -2.15 10.39 6.61
N ILE A 7 -1.70 9.88 7.77
CA ILE A 7 -2.14 10.37 9.07
C ILE A 7 -1.35 11.62 9.49
N VAL A 8 -0.05 11.66 9.18
CA VAL A 8 0.87 12.69 9.72
C VAL A 8 1.09 13.86 8.75
N SER A 9 0.81 13.67 7.45
CA SER A 9 0.99 14.77 6.49
C SER A 9 0.06 15.95 6.77
N THR A 10 0.61 17.16 6.66
CA THR A 10 -0.11 18.41 6.70
C THR A 10 0.14 19.22 5.43
N ARG A 11 -0.47 20.41 5.31
CA ARG A 11 -0.17 21.30 4.19
C ARG A 11 1.28 21.80 4.21
N ALA A 12 1.86 21.97 5.40
CA ALA A 12 3.25 22.42 5.57
C ALA A 12 4.26 21.29 5.42
N ASP A 13 3.92 20.10 5.94
CA ASP A 13 4.81 18.93 5.98
C ASP A 13 4.14 17.74 5.28
N ASN A 14 4.33 17.68 3.97
CA ASN A 14 3.74 16.61 3.15
C ASN A 14 4.72 15.43 2.98
N LEU A 15 4.54 14.38 3.78
CA LEU A 15 5.37 13.19 3.72
C LEU A 15 5.25 12.40 2.41
N TRP A 16 4.16 12.57 1.68
CA TRP A 16 4.02 11.97 0.36
C TRP A 16 4.98 12.56 -0.67
N ALA A 17 5.34 13.83 -0.50
CA ALA A 17 6.27 14.55 -1.36
C ALA A 17 7.72 14.47 -0.88
N PHE A 18 7.95 13.98 0.35
CA PHE A 18 9.30 13.91 0.91
C PHE A 18 10.18 12.96 0.09
N GLU A 19 11.38 13.48 -0.24
CA GLU A 19 12.40 12.72 -0.96
C GLU A 19 13.78 13.14 -0.45
N THR A 20 14.65 12.15 -0.23
CA THR A 20 16.05 12.42 0.14
C THR A 20 16.84 12.92 -1.07
N SER A 21 18.03 13.52 -0.83
CA SER A 21 18.90 14.05 -1.89
C SER A 21 19.30 13.00 -2.94
N ASP A 22 19.33 11.72 -2.56
CA ASP A 22 19.59 10.59 -3.45
C ASP A 22 18.32 9.97 -4.04
N GLY A 23 17.17 10.63 -3.88
CA GLY A 23 15.91 10.28 -4.53
C GLY A 23 15.11 9.18 -3.86
N ARG A 24 15.36 8.84 -2.58
CA ARG A 24 14.55 7.87 -1.83
C ARG A 24 13.31 8.53 -1.25
N GLY A 25 12.15 7.93 -1.46
CA GLY A 25 10.89 8.41 -0.94
C GLY A 25 9.78 7.37 -1.07
N ILE A 26 8.63 7.63 -0.45
CA ILE A 26 7.51 6.68 -0.44
C ILE A 26 6.94 6.41 -1.84
N ARG A 27 6.99 7.39 -2.74
CA ARG A 27 6.57 7.22 -4.13
C ARG A 27 7.30 6.05 -4.80
N LYS A 28 8.62 6.02 -4.69
CA LYS A 28 9.44 4.94 -5.29
C LYS A 28 9.15 3.58 -4.67
N VAL A 29 8.88 3.54 -3.37
CA VAL A 29 8.50 2.29 -2.70
C VAL A 29 7.21 1.74 -3.26
N VAL A 30 6.19 2.58 -3.43
CA VAL A 30 4.91 2.16 -3.98
C VAL A 30 5.05 1.74 -5.46
N GLU A 31 5.77 2.53 -6.26
CA GLU A 31 6.05 2.20 -7.67
C GLU A 31 6.77 0.86 -7.82
N TYR A 32 7.73 0.58 -6.95
CA TYR A 32 8.47 -0.68 -6.95
C TYR A 32 7.59 -1.87 -6.57
N MET A 33 6.72 -1.70 -5.57
CA MET A 33 5.88 -2.78 -5.07
C MET A 33 4.62 -3.03 -5.90
N PHE A 34 4.13 -2.02 -6.62
CA PHE A 34 2.88 -2.13 -7.36
C PHE A 34 2.83 -3.29 -8.37
N PRO A 35 3.85 -3.52 -9.23
CA PRO A 35 3.84 -4.66 -10.15
C PRO A 35 3.73 -6.02 -9.45
N VAL A 36 4.34 -6.16 -8.28
CA VAL A 36 4.30 -7.40 -7.48
C VAL A 36 2.94 -7.59 -6.82
N ILE A 37 2.31 -6.50 -6.36
CA ILE A 37 0.94 -6.56 -5.83
C ILE A 37 -0.03 -6.94 -6.94
N ALA A 38 0.17 -6.44 -8.15
CA ALA A 38 -0.64 -6.78 -9.32
C ALA A 38 -0.47 -8.24 -9.75
N ASP A 39 0.76 -8.73 -9.70
CA ASP A 39 1.11 -10.12 -10.04
C ASP A 39 2.29 -10.60 -9.18
N LYS A 40 1.99 -11.28 -8.08
CA LYS A 40 3.01 -11.76 -7.15
C LYS A 40 3.98 -12.80 -7.72
N ARG A 41 3.71 -13.35 -8.91
CA ARG A 41 4.66 -14.21 -9.61
C ARG A 41 5.94 -13.47 -10.00
N GLY A 42 5.89 -12.14 -10.07
CA GLY A 42 7.04 -11.29 -10.28
C GLY A 42 7.94 -11.12 -9.05
N TRP A 43 7.55 -11.66 -7.88
CA TRP A 43 8.39 -11.60 -6.68
C TRP A 43 9.59 -12.53 -6.84
N PHE A 44 10.79 -11.96 -6.70
CA PHE A 44 12.04 -12.67 -7.01
C PHE A 44 12.66 -13.39 -5.82
N LEU A 45 12.18 -13.10 -4.59
CA LEU A 45 12.63 -13.77 -3.36
C LEU A 45 11.60 -14.82 -2.96
N THR A 46 11.86 -16.09 -3.23
CA THR A 46 10.93 -17.18 -2.92
C THR A 46 11.60 -18.35 -2.24
N PRO A 47 10.94 -19.00 -1.27
CA PRO A 47 9.82 -18.55 -0.46
C PRO A 47 10.38 -17.70 0.70
N ASP A 48 10.06 -16.43 0.74
CA ASP A 48 10.70 -15.52 1.67
C ASP A 48 9.88 -15.23 2.93
N VAL A 49 8.57 -15.34 2.85
CA VAL A 49 7.69 -15.10 4.00
C VAL A 49 6.69 -16.22 4.19
N GLN A 50 6.37 -16.50 5.46
CA GLN A 50 5.29 -17.39 5.84
C GLN A 50 3.94 -16.78 5.41
N TYR A 51 3.00 -17.61 4.99
CA TYR A 51 1.68 -17.19 4.53
C TYR A 51 1.66 -16.29 3.28
N PHE A 52 2.67 -16.40 2.44
CA PHE A 52 2.77 -15.64 1.18
C PHE A 52 1.54 -15.81 0.28
N ASP A 53 0.91 -16.97 0.28
CA ASP A 53 -0.30 -17.29 -0.47
C ASP A 53 -1.54 -16.49 -0.03
N GLN A 54 -1.55 -15.96 1.20
CA GLN A 54 -2.66 -15.17 1.73
C GLN A 54 -2.61 -13.69 1.30
N TRP A 55 -1.55 -13.26 0.66
CA TRP A 55 -1.36 -11.91 0.15
C TRP A 55 -1.37 -11.88 -1.38
N PRO A 56 -1.71 -10.73 -2.02
CA PRO A 56 -2.13 -9.46 -1.42
C PRO A 56 -3.62 -9.43 -1.02
N VAL A 57 -3.97 -8.49 -0.16
CA VAL A 57 -5.34 -8.16 0.22
C VAL A 57 -5.56 -6.65 0.10
N ARG A 58 -6.79 -6.16 0.32
CA ARG A 58 -7.13 -4.74 0.21
C ARG A 58 -6.59 -3.92 1.39
N GLN A 59 -5.27 -3.87 1.53
CA GLN A 59 -4.60 -3.01 2.51
C GLN A 59 -4.69 -1.53 2.12
N PRO A 60 -4.51 -0.59 3.07
CA PRO A 60 -4.65 0.85 2.80
C PRO A 60 -3.59 1.44 1.86
N SER A 61 -2.48 0.77 1.63
CA SER A 61 -1.34 1.31 0.89
C SER A 61 -1.69 1.87 -0.49
N LEU A 62 -2.41 1.10 -1.29
CA LEU A 62 -2.73 1.50 -2.67
C LEU A 62 -3.84 2.56 -2.74
N VAL A 63 -4.82 2.55 -1.84
CA VAL A 63 -5.85 3.60 -1.83
C VAL A 63 -5.25 4.93 -1.40
N PHE A 64 -4.42 4.97 -0.37
CA PHE A 64 -3.76 6.19 0.07
C PHE A 64 -2.78 6.74 -0.98
N ALA A 65 -1.92 5.88 -1.52
CA ALA A 65 -0.99 6.27 -2.57
C ALA A 65 -1.69 6.68 -3.86
N GLY A 66 -2.77 5.98 -4.24
CA GLY A 66 -3.57 6.31 -5.41
C GLY A 66 -4.19 7.71 -5.35
N LEU A 67 -4.68 8.09 -4.17
CA LEU A 67 -5.19 9.44 -3.94
C LEU A 67 -4.06 10.47 -3.86
N ALA A 68 -3.01 10.20 -3.11
CA ALA A 68 -1.90 11.14 -2.92
C ALA A 68 -1.15 11.46 -4.21
N PHE A 69 -1.00 10.48 -5.11
CA PHE A 69 -0.27 10.62 -6.37
C PHE A 69 -1.17 10.74 -7.61
N SER A 70 -2.50 10.79 -7.42
CA SER A 70 -3.48 10.82 -8.51
C SER A 70 -3.30 9.66 -9.51
N ARG A 71 -3.10 8.44 -8.99
CA ARG A 71 -2.84 7.22 -9.77
C ARG A 71 -4.06 6.32 -9.77
N ALA A 72 -4.90 6.45 -10.78
CA ALA A 72 -6.14 5.68 -10.92
C ALA A 72 -5.90 4.15 -10.97
N GLU A 73 -4.77 3.71 -11.51
CA GLU A 73 -4.41 2.30 -11.57
C GLU A 73 -4.20 1.68 -10.17
N TYR A 74 -3.70 2.45 -9.21
CA TYR A 74 -3.57 2.00 -7.82
C TYR A 74 -4.94 1.80 -7.18
N LEU A 75 -5.88 2.71 -7.43
CA LEU A 75 -7.25 2.61 -6.94
C LEU A 75 -7.99 1.41 -7.54
N LYS A 76 -7.84 1.20 -8.85
CA LYS A 76 -8.43 0.04 -9.54
C LYS A 76 -7.88 -1.28 -8.99
N MET A 77 -6.56 -1.37 -8.79
CA MET A 77 -5.94 -2.55 -8.20
C MET A 77 -6.47 -2.79 -6.78
N TRP A 78 -6.52 -1.74 -5.96
CA TRP A 78 -7.04 -1.83 -4.59
C TRP A 78 -8.46 -2.39 -4.56
N LEU A 79 -9.34 -1.90 -5.44
CA LEU A 79 -10.73 -2.38 -5.54
C LEU A 79 -10.83 -3.85 -5.97
N SER A 80 -9.88 -4.36 -6.73
CA SER A 80 -9.85 -5.75 -7.18
C SER A 80 -9.41 -6.75 -6.11
N LEU A 81 -8.74 -6.27 -5.06
CA LEU A 81 -8.21 -7.13 -4.00
C LEU A 81 -9.30 -7.54 -2.99
N ASN A 82 -9.04 -8.64 -2.26
CA ASN A 82 -9.97 -9.12 -1.23
C ASN A 82 -10.17 -8.06 -0.14
N ALA A 83 -11.42 -7.63 0.04
CA ALA A 83 -11.79 -6.58 0.98
C ALA A 83 -11.94 -7.08 2.42
N ASP A 84 -12.27 -8.36 2.60
CA ASP A 84 -12.56 -8.94 3.92
C ASP A 84 -11.83 -10.29 4.08
N PRO A 85 -10.50 -10.26 4.23
CA PRO A 85 -9.73 -11.47 4.44
C PRO A 85 -10.11 -12.17 5.73
N GLY A 86 -10.35 -13.50 5.65
CA GLY A 86 -10.79 -14.31 6.77
C GLY A 86 -9.67 -15.06 7.50
N THR A 87 -8.43 -14.98 7.02
CA THR A 87 -7.31 -15.68 7.64
C THR A 87 -6.75 -14.91 8.83
N GLU A 88 -6.41 -15.62 9.90
CA GLU A 88 -5.96 -15.00 11.16
C GLU A 88 -4.71 -14.14 10.96
N GLU A 89 -3.73 -14.63 10.20
CA GLU A 89 -2.49 -13.92 9.94
C GLU A 89 -2.73 -12.59 9.21
N VAL A 90 -3.59 -12.58 8.22
CA VAL A 90 -3.93 -11.36 7.48
C VAL A 90 -4.72 -10.38 8.35
N ILE A 91 -5.69 -10.88 9.12
CA ILE A 91 -6.47 -10.04 10.05
C ILE A 91 -5.57 -9.36 11.06
N ARG A 92 -4.61 -10.07 11.63
CA ARG A 92 -3.64 -9.55 12.59
C ARG A 92 -2.78 -8.43 12.00
N ASN A 93 -2.42 -8.53 10.74
CA ASN A 93 -1.56 -7.57 10.04
C ASN A 93 -2.34 -6.54 9.17
N PHE A 94 -3.63 -6.41 9.39
CA PHE A 94 -4.50 -5.49 8.64
C PHE A 94 -4.86 -4.27 9.49
N PRO A 95 -3.97 -3.27 9.58
CA PRO A 95 -4.04 -2.22 10.61
C PRO A 95 -5.23 -1.25 10.44
N ILE A 96 -5.66 -1.01 9.21
CA ILE A 96 -6.77 -0.11 8.89
C ILE A 96 -7.77 -0.84 7.99
N ARG A 97 -8.86 -1.31 8.56
CA ARG A 97 -9.87 -2.09 7.83
C ARG A 97 -10.78 -1.22 6.96
N GLN A 98 -10.98 0.05 7.33
CA GLN A 98 -11.83 1.00 6.61
C GLN A 98 -11.01 2.21 6.16
N PRO A 99 -10.06 2.04 5.22
CA PRO A 99 -9.14 3.11 4.86
C PRO A 99 -9.82 4.32 4.23
N VAL A 100 -10.98 4.15 3.61
CA VAL A 100 -11.75 5.24 2.99
C VAL A 100 -12.12 6.31 4.01
N LEU A 101 -12.38 5.94 5.26
CA LEU A 101 -12.69 6.90 6.33
C LEU A 101 -11.53 7.85 6.65
N TRP A 102 -10.32 7.49 6.27
CA TRP A 102 -9.10 8.28 6.49
C TRP A 102 -8.74 9.17 5.29
N THR A 103 -9.60 9.21 4.29
CA THR A 103 -9.40 10.01 3.07
C THR A 103 -10.28 11.25 3.01
N LEU A 104 -11.12 11.44 3.99
CA LEU A 104 -12.05 12.57 4.09
C LEU A 104 -11.38 13.86 4.52
#